data_4ba455217eec116963102cc460151c96
#
_entry.id   4ba455217eec116963102cc460151c96
#
_cell.length_a   1.000
_cell.length_b   1.000
_cell.length_c   1.000
_cell.angle_alpha   90.00
_cell.angle_beta   90.00
_cell.angle_gamma   90.00
#
_symmetry.space_group_name_H-M   'P 1'
#
loop_
_entity.id
_entity.type
_entity.pdbx_description
1 polymer ?
#
loop_
_entity_poly.entity_id
_entity_poly.type
_entity_poly.pdbx_seq_one_letter_code
_entity_poly.pdbx_strand_id
1 'polypeptide(L)'
;MLGGWRFGLGIWIIPILLGMLVWGAYFLRHPAGVFQSDPAASGHNLLRSGKAWQVTVFYLSRVGAAYFFYTWIPIFLRQRGMSYEDAGFILSVAMFAQLPATLSAHVLEKATGGRGLLIVMAMALAALSCWGILYLPPDWALWMAILFGLATGTVFSRGMALMVERARTPSESIRLSGMSQGIGFTMGALLSLLFTSFLHQGGSFLPFCLVYTFFCVLGMVSGRMSARPGYV
;
A
#
# COMPACT_ATOMS: atom_id res chain seq x y z
N MET A 1 5.98 32.35 -13.07
CA MET A 1 6.06 31.40 -11.93
C MET A 1 4.69 31.36 -11.27
N LEU A 2 3.82 30.46 -11.69
CA LEU A 2 2.47 30.34 -11.17
C LEU A 2 2.51 29.64 -9.82
N GLY A 3 2.22 30.41 -8.76
CA GLY A 3 1.75 29.97 -7.46
C GLY A 3 2.61 28.93 -6.74
N GLY A 4 3.29 29.35 -5.68
CA GLY A 4 4.04 28.46 -4.80
C GLY A 4 3.22 27.27 -4.28
N TRP A 5 3.82 26.44 -3.44
CA TRP A 5 3.25 25.22 -2.84
C TRP A 5 1.76 25.34 -2.40
N ARG A 6 1.31 26.56 -2.03
CA ARG A 6 -0.08 26.85 -1.66
C ARG A 6 -1.05 26.66 -2.83
N PHE A 7 -0.65 27.05 -4.04
CA PHE A 7 -1.48 26.84 -5.25
C PHE A 7 -1.56 25.35 -5.60
N GLY A 8 -0.41 24.63 -5.49
CA GLY A 8 -0.37 23.17 -5.70
C GLY A 8 -1.29 22.41 -4.75
N LEU A 9 -1.37 22.83 -3.48
CA LEU A 9 -2.32 22.26 -2.52
C LEU A 9 -3.77 22.69 -2.79
N GLY A 10 -3.96 23.96 -3.19
CA GLY A 10 -5.30 24.51 -3.46
C GLY A 10 -6.04 23.83 -4.63
N ILE A 11 -5.32 23.33 -5.64
CA ILE A 11 -5.92 22.67 -6.80
C ILE A 11 -6.70 21.41 -6.43
N TRP A 12 -6.31 20.74 -5.32
CA TRP A 12 -6.99 19.55 -4.83
C TRP A 12 -8.36 19.81 -4.21
N ILE A 13 -8.69 21.07 -3.93
CA ILE A 13 -10.04 21.49 -3.47
C ILE A 13 -11.07 21.19 -4.55
N ILE A 14 -10.72 21.35 -5.82
CA ILE A 14 -11.65 21.18 -6.96
C ILE A 14 -12.20 19.73 -7.02
N PRO A 15 -11.37 18.67 -7.11
CA PRO A 15 -11.89 17.30 -7.14
C PRO A 15 -12.60 16.90 -5.84
N ILE A 16 -12.20 17.45 -4.69
CA ILE A 16 -12.89 17.20 -3.42
C ILE A 16 -14.30 17.78 -3.44
N LEU A 17 -14.48 19.04 -3.86
CA LEU A 17 -15.80 19.67 -3.97
C LEU A 17 -16.67 18.96 -4.99
N LEU A 18 -16.13 18.57 -6.14
CA LEU A 18 -16.86 17.79 -7.13
C LEU A 18 -17.32 16.44 -6.56
N GLY A 19 -16.45 15.74 -5.86
CA GLY A 19 -16.80 14.50 -5.16
C GLY A 19 -17.92 14.71 -4.13
N MET A 20 -17.82 15.74 -3.30
CA MET A 20 -18.86 16.09 -2.33
C MET A 20 -20.19 16.41 -2.98
N LEU A 21 -20.21 17.16 -4.09
CA LEU A 21 -21.43 17.47 -4.83
C LEU A 21 -22.08 16.21 -5.43
N VAL A 22 -21.28 15.34 -6.06
CA VAL A 22 -21.78 14.08 -6.65
C VAL A 22 -22.37 13.17 -5.58
N TRP A 23 -21.64 12.93 -4.50
CA TRP A 23 -22.11 12.09 -3.39
C TRP A 23 -23.27 12.71 -2.64
N GLY A 24 -23.24 14.02 -2.40
CA GLY A 24 -24.35 14.73 -1.78
C GLY A 24 -25.64 14.63 -2.61
N ALA A 25 -25.55 14.84 -3.92
CA ALA A 25 -26.69 14.68 -4.83
C ALA A 25 -27.19 13.22 -4.86
N TYR A 26 -26.29 12.23 -4.81
CA TYR A 26 -26.68 10.82 -4.74
C TYR A 26 -27.43 10.50 -3.43
N PHE A 27 -26.93 10.93 -2.28
CA PHE A 27 -27.59 10.69 -0.99
C PHE A 27 -28.94 11.38 -0.87
N LEU A 28 -29.06 12.60 -1.41
CA LEU A 28 -30.35 13.31 -1.43
C LEU A 28 -31.40 12.59 -2.29
N ARG A 29 -30.98 11.91 -3.35
CA ARG A 29 -31.88 11.12 -4.21
C ARG A 29 -32.17 9.71 -3.69
N HIS A 30 -31.33 9.15 -2.80
CA HIS A 30 -31.45 7.79 -2.29
C HIS A 30 -31.33 7.76 -0.74
N PRO A 31 -32.28 8.40 -0.03
CA PRO A 31 -32.15 8.60 1.42
C PRO A 31 -32.30 7.32 2.28
N ALA A 32 -32.82 6.23 1.73
CA ALA A 32 -33.09 5.02 2.50
C ALA A 32 -32.55 3.77 1.81
N GLY A 33 -31.44 3.23 2.25
CA GLY A 33 -31.01 1.92 1.79
C GLY A 33 -29.51 1.61 1.84
N VAL A 34 -28.65 2.59 2.08
CA VAL A 34 -27.19 2.40 1.98
C VAL A 34 -26.59 1.66 3.19
N PHE A 35 -27.27 1.63 4.32
CA PHE A 35 -26.77 1.03 5.56
C PHE A 35 -27.82 0.15 6.25
N GLN A 36 -28.36 -0.84 5.54
CA GLN A 36 -29.00 -1.95 6.26
C GLN A 36 -27.87 -2.79 6.85
N SER A 37 -27.59 -2.57 8.13
CA SER A 37 -26.75 -3.47 8.91
C SER A 37 -27.45 -4.83 8.95
N ASP A 38 -26.85 -5.83 8.34
CA ASP A 38 -27.32 -7.20 8.41
C ASP A 38 -27.19 -7.67 9.89
N PRO A 39 -28.27 -7.95 10.60
CA PRO A 39 -28.21 -8.40 12.00
C PRO A 39 -27.43 -9.71 12.15
N ALA A 40 -27.35 -10.53 11.10
CA ALA A 40 -26.60 -11.77 11.09
C ALA A 40 -25.06 -11.54 11.10
N ALA A 41 -24.58 -10.36 10.74
CA ALA A 41 -23.16 -10.02 10.76
C ALA A 41 -22.60 -9.76 12.18
N SER A 42 -23.45 -9.70 13.20
CA SER A 42 -23.06 -9.37 14.59
C SER A 42 -22.41 -10.52 15.38
N GLY A 43 -22.39 -11.75 14.85
CA GLY A 43 -21.99 -12.94 15.62
C GLY A 43 -20.49 -13.26 15.67
N HIS A 44 -19.69 -12.87 14.68
CA HIS A 44 -18.26 -13.24 14.62
C HIS A 44 -17.34 -12.09 15.09
N ASN A 45 -16.56 -12.39 16.13
CA ASN A 45 -15.55 -11.45 16.61
C ASN A 45 -14.29 -11.59 15.76
N LEU A 46 -14.08 -10.68 14.78
CA LEU A 46 -12.93 -10.67 13.87
C LEU A 46 -11.58 -10.63 14.60
N LEU A 47 -11.54 -10.02 15.80
CA LEU A 47 -10.31 -9.97 16.60
C LEU A 47 -9.87 -11.35 17.10
N ARG A 48 -10.76 -12.33 17.14
CA ARG A 48 -10.45 -13.73 17.51
C ARG A 48 -10.17 -14.62 16.31
N SER A 49 -10.40 -14.13 15.10
CA SER A 49 -10.15 -14.89 13.87
C SER A 49 -8.69 -14.82 13.44
N GLY A 50 -8.02 -15.97 13.40
CA GLY A 50 -6.66 -16.07 12.89
C GLY A 50 -6.54 -15.64 11.40
N LYS A 51 -7.59 -15.85 10.61
CA LYS A 51 -7.65 -15.40 9.21
C LYS A 51 -7.73 -13.88 9.10
N ALA A 52 -8.52 -13.23 9.95
CA ALA A 52 -8.59 -11.77 9.99
C ALA A 52 -7.22 -11.16 10.33
N TRP A 53 -6.50 -11.75 11.25
CA TRP A 53 -5.14 -11.32 11.59
C TRP A 53 -4.14 -11.55 10.46
N GLN A 54 -4.22 -12.66 9.72
CA GLN A 54 -3.36 -12.87 8.55
C GLN A 54 -3.54 -11.77 7.50
N VAL A 55 -4.79 -11.40 7.19
CA VAL A 55 -5.10 -10.30 6.26
C VAL A 55 -4.61 -8.97 6.82
N THR A 56 -4.83 -8.72 8.11
CA THR A 56 -4.41 -7.49 8.79
C THR A 56 -2.89 -7.33 8.81
N VAL A 57 -2.14 -8.39 9.14
CA VAL A 57 -0.67 -8.37 9.14
C VAL A 57 -0.11 -8.19 7.72
N PHE A 58 -0.74 -8.82 6.72
CA PHE A 58 -0.37 -8.58 5.33
C PHE A 58 -0.60 -7.12 4.94
N TYR A 59 -1.75 -6.55 5.29
CA TYR A 59 -2.05 -5.16 5.00
C TYR A 59 -1.11 -4.19 5.73
N LEU A 60 -0.83 -4.45 7.00
CA LEU A 60 0.14 -3.70 7.80
C LEU A 60 1.54 -3.72 7.13
N SER A 61 2.01 -4.89 6.72
CA SER A 61 3.33 -5.01 6.10
C SER A 61 3.43 -4.24 4.80
N ARG A 62 2.38 -4.27 3.97
CA ARG A 62 2.28 -3.51 2.74
C ARG A 62 2.29 -1.99 2.99
N VAL A 63 1.44 -1.53 3.92
CA VAL A 63 1.32 -0.11 4.27
C VAL A 63 2.61 0.39 4.91
N GLY A 64 3.16 -0.37 5.86
CA GLY A 64 4.43 -0.06 6.50
C GLY A 64 5.56 0.10 5.48
N ALA A 65 5.72 -0.87 4.57
CA ALA A 65 6.70 -0.79 3.49
C ALA A 65 6.48 0.44 2.60
N ALA A 66 5.23 0.72 2.20
CA ALA A 66 4.92 1.87 1.34
C ALA A 66 5.25 3.20 2.00
N TYR A 67 4.78 3.44 3.23
CA TYR A 67 5.10 4.68 3.96
C TYR A 67 6.59 4.85 4.17
N PHE A 68 7.26 3.77 4.53
CA PHE A 68 8.69 3.77 4.74
C PHE A 68 9.45 4.16 3.46
N PHE A 69 9.06 3.58 2.32
CA PHE A 69 9.66 3.89 1.02
C PHE A 69 9.42 5.35 0.63
N TYR A 70 8.17 5.80 0.59
CA TYR A 70 7.82 7.13 0.11
C TYR A 70 8.39 8.26 0.98
N THR A 71 8.58 7.99 2.27
CA THR A 71 9.18 8.98 3.19
C THR A 71 10.67 9.12 3.00
N TRP A 72 11.40 8.02 2.82
CA TRP A 72 12.85 8.00 2.93
C TRP A 72 13.59 7.99 1.59
N ILE A 73 13.02 7.41 0.54
CA ILE A 73 13.68 7.32 -0.77
C ILE A 73 14.08 8.69 -1.33
N PRO A 74 13.24 9.73 -1.29
CA PRO A 74 13.65 11.05 -1.80
C PRO A 74 14.87 11.60 -1.05
N ILE A 75 14.94 11.37 0.26
CA ILE A 75 16.07 11.82 1.09
C ILE A 75 17.35 11.08 0.68
N PHE A 76 17.27 9.76 0.49
CA PHE A 76 18.42 8.96 0.10
C PHE A 76 18.89 9.23 -1.34
N LEU A 77 18.00 9.48 -2.28
CA LEU A 77 18.35 9.89 -3.63
C LEU A 77 19.09 11.23 -3.61
N ARG A 78 18.69 12.15 -2.75
CA ARG A 78 19.39 13.41 -2.50
C ARG A 78 20.81 13.18 -1.95
N GLN A 79 20.97 12.28 -0.99
CA GLN A 79 22.29 11.93 -0.45
C GLN A 79 23.21 11.31 -1.50
N ARG A 80 22.64 10.69 -2.54
CA ARG A 80 23.36 10.16 -3.70
C ARG A 80 23.68 11.22 -4.76
N GLY A 81 23.42 12.49 -4.50
CA GLY A 81 23.77 13.61 -5.38
C GLY A 81 22.69 13.97 -6.42
N MET A 82 21.53 13.35 -6.40
CA MET A 82 20.41 13.70 -7.29
C MET A 82 19.81 15.05 -6.93
N SER A 83 19.26 15.77 -7.90
CA SER A 83 18.48 16.98 -7.66
C SER A 83 17.14 16.69 -6.95
N TYR A 84 16.50 17.69 -6.37
CA TYR A 84 15.13 17.54 -5.83
C TYR A 84 14.12 17.17 -6.92
N GLU A 85 14.32 17.72 -8.12
CA GLU A 85 13.48 17.49 -9.29
C GLU A 85 13.59 16.04 -9.77
N ASP A 86 14.80 15.51 -9.89
CA ASP A 86 15.04 14.13 -10.31
C ASP A 86 14.52 13.13 -9.29
N ALA A 87 14.75 13.36 -8.00
CA ALA A 87 14.25 12.50 -6.94
C ALA A 87 12.70 12.48 -6.91
N GLY A 88 12.07 13.64 -7.11
CA GLY A 88 10.61 13.76 -7.23
C GLY A 88 10.09 13.09 -8.50
N PHE A 89 10.79 13.21 -9.62
CA PHE A 89 10.43 12.55 -10.87
C PHE A 89 10.47 11.03 -10.73
N ILE A 90 11.54 10.47 -10.17
CA ILE A 90 11.67 9.02 -9.92
C ILE A 90 10.50 8.51 -9.05
N LEU A 91 10.15 9.25 -8.01
CA LEU A 91 9.03 8.90 -7.14
C LEU A 91 7.69 8.94 -7.89
N SER A 92 7.49 9.95 -8.73
CA SER A 92 6.30 10.08 -9.59
C SER A 92 6.18 8.90 -10.56
N VAL A 93 7.27 8.52 -11.20
CA VAL A 93 7.31 7.35 -12.09
C VAL A 93 6.93 6.06 -11.35
N ALA A 94 7.45 5.86 -10.13
CA ALA A 94 7.06 4.72 -9.31
C ALA A 94 5.55 4.71 -9.02
N MET A 95 4.96 5.86 -8.70
CA MET A 95 3.52 6.00 -8.46
C MET A 95 2.70 5.74 -9.72
N PHE A 96 3.11 6.26 -10.87
CA PHE A 96 2.42 6.02 -12.14
C PHE A 96 2.48 4.55 -12.56
N ALA A 97 3.62 3.89 -12.37
CA ALA A 97 3.79 2.47 -12.68
C ALA A 97 2.88 1.54 -11.84
N GLN A 98 2.36 2.01 -10.71
CA GLN A 98 1.38 1.25 -9.92
C GLN A 98 0.03 1.09 -10.65
N LEU A 99 -0.38 2.05 -11.48
CA LEU A 99 -1.70 2.04 -12.11
C LEU A 99 -1.92 0.80 -13.00
N PRO A 100 -1.09 0.52 -14.02
CA PRO A 100 -1.26 -0.66 -14.87
C PRO A 100 -1.16 -1.97 -14.07
N ALA A 101 -0.28 -2.03 -13.07
CA ALA A 101 -0.15 -3.20 -12.22
C ALA A 101 -1.39 -3.46 -11.35
N THR A 102 -1.98 -2.40 -10.79
CA THR A 102 -3.22 -2.50 -10.01
C THR A 102 -4.37 -3.04 -10.85
N LEU A 103 -4.50 -2.57 -12.09
CA LEU A 103 -5.55 -3.00 -13.01
C LEU A 103 -5.34 -4.44 -13.51
N SER A 104 -4.09 -4.84 -13.76
CA SER A 104 -3.76 -6.17 -14.29
C SER A 104 -3.62 -7.26 -13.21
N ALA A 105 -3.56 -6.90 -11.94
CA ALA A 105 -3.26 -7.83 -10.83
C ALA A 105 -4.20 -9.04 -10.77
N HIS A 106 -5.50 -8.87 -11.11
CA HIS A 106 -6.46 -9.98 -11.12
C HIS A 106 -6.16 -11.00 -12.23
N VAL A 107 -5.77 -10.53 -13.41
CA VAL A 107 -5.39 -11.39 -14.54
C VAL A 107 -4.09 -12.12 -14.19
N LEU A 108 -3.10 -11.42 -13.64
CA LEU A 108 -1.83 -11.99 -13.22
C LEU A 108 -2.00 -13.05 -12.12
N GLU A 109 -2.92 -12.84 -11.16
CA GLU A 109 -3.22 -13.84 -10.12
C GLU A 109 -3.76 -15.13 -10.70
N LYS A 110 -4.65 -15.04 -11.71
CA LYS A 110 -5.14 -16.22 -12.43
C LYS A 110 -4.02 -16.93 -13.20
N ALA A 111 -3.17 -16.17 -13.87
CA ALA A 111 -2.06 -16.71 -14.66
C ALA A 111 -1.00 -17.41 -13.78
N THR A 112 -0.79 -16.92 -12.54
CA THR A 112 0.14 -17.54 -11.59
C THR A 112 -0.44 -18.72 -10.80
N GLY A 113 -1.65 -19.18 -11.15
CA GLY A 113 -2.33 -20.28 -10.46
C GLY A 113 -2.89 -19.95 -9.08
N GLY A 114 -2.98 -18.69 -8.71
CA GLY A 114 -3.52 -18.25 -7.43
C GLY A 114 -2.62 -18.58 -6.25
N ARG A 115 -3.23 -18.90 -5.10
CA ARG A 115 -2.54 -19.34 -3.87
C ARG A 115 -1.53 -18.33 -3.31
N GLY A 116 -1.60 -17.06 -3.72
CA GLY A 116 -0.74 -16.00 -3.22
C GLY A 116 0.69 -16.00 -3.75
N LEU A 117 0.98 -16.76 -4.80
CA LEU A 117 2.32 -16.75 -5.43
C LEU A 117 2.64 -15.38 -6.00
N LEU A 118 1.66 -14.74 -6.64
CA LEU A 118 1.81 -13.37 -7.15
C LEU A 118 2.20 -12.37 -6.07
N ILE A 119 1.63 -12.50 -4.85
CA ILE A 119 1.99 -11.63 -3.71
C ILE A 119 3.46 -11.84 -3.33
N VAL A 120 3.91 -13.08 -3.26
CA VAL A 120 5.31 -13.40 -2.93
C VAL A 120 6.26 -12.81 -3.97
N MET A 121 5.97 -13.01 -5.26
CA MET A 121 6.78 -12.47 -6.36
C MET A 121 6.81 -10.94 -6.34
N ALA A 122 5.67 -10.31 -6.16
CA ALA A 122 5.58 -8.85 -6.12
C ALA A 122 6.30 -8.25 -4.89
N MET A 123 6.17 -8.85 -3.71
CA MET A 123 6.91 -8.41 -2.51
C MET A 123 8.42 -8.61 -2.67
N ALA A 124 8.86 -9.72 -3.29
CA ALA A 124 10.26 -9.95 -3.60
C ALA A 124 10.79 -8.89 -4.58
N LEU A 125 10.03 -8.62 -5.65
CA LEU A 125 10.38 -7.59 -6.63
C LEU A 125 10.44 -6.20 -5.99
N ALA A 126 9.52 -5.86 -5.09
CA ALA A 126 9.55 -4.59 -4.35
C ALA A 126 10.81 -4.47 -3.47
N ALA A 127 11.19 -5.54 -2.78
CA ALA A 127 12.43 -5.56 -2.00
C ALA A 127 13.67 -5.37 -2.90
N LEU A 128 13.78 -6.16 -3.96
CA LEU A 128 14.91 -6.07 -4.91
C LEU A 128 14.99 -4.69 -5.56
N SER A 129 13.86 -4.11 -5.95
CA SER A 129 13.82 -2.78 -6.54
C SER A 129 14.25 -1.70 -5.54
N CYS A 130 13.86 -1.81 -4.29
CA CYS A 130 14.28 -0.88 -3.24
C CYS A 130 15.81 -0.92 -3.03
N TRP A 131 16.40 -2.11 -2.96
CA TRP A 131 17.85 -2.29 -2.91
C TRP A 131 18.51 -1.73 -4.17
N GLY A 132 17.94 -2.00 -5.36
CA GLY A 132 18.45 -1.51 -6.63
C GLY A 132 18.48 0.02 -6.70
N ILE A 133 17.42 0.70 -6.26
CA ILE A 133 17.38 2.18 -6.21
C ILE A 133 18.52 2.75 -5.37
N LEU A 134 18.91 2.07 -4.29
CA LEU A 134 19.88 2.61 -3.33
C LEU A 134 21.34 2.18 -3.60
N TYR A 135 21.57 1.04 -4.22
CA TYR A 135 22.92 0.48 -4.36
C TYR A 135 23.43 0.39 -5.80
N LEU A 136 22.53 0.32 -6.82
CA LEU A 136 22.94 0.33 -8.21
C LEU A 136 23.32 1.76 -8.66
N PRO A 137 24.07 1.91 -9.78
CA PRO A 137 24.36 3.22 -10.35
C PRO A 137 23.10 4.08 -10.54
N PRO A 138 23.20 5.42 -10.44
CA PRO A 138 22.02 6.32 -10.55
C PRO A 138 21.20 6.12 -11.82
N ASP A 139 21.83 5.73 -12.93
CA ASP A 139 21.16 5.47 -14.22
C ASP A 139 20.12 4.36 -14.15
N TRP A 140 20.24 3.45 -13.19
CA TRP A 140 19.28 2.38 -12.95
C TRP A 140 18.09 2.79 -12.08
N ALA A 141 18.15 3.93 -11.42
CA ALA A 141 17.12 4.34 -10.45
C ALA A 141 15.74 4.43 -11.09
N LEU A 142 15.62 4.91 -12.33
CA LEU A 142 14.36 4.99 -13.06
C LEU A 142 13.76 3.60 -13.32
N TRP A 143 14.56 2.65 -13.80
CA TRP A 143 14.10 1.29 -14.07
C TRP A 143 13.67 0.56 -12.80
N MET A 144 14.45 0.74 -11.74
CA MET A 144 14.10 0.18 -10.43
C MET A 144 12.82 0.81 -9.87
N ALA A 145 12.59 2.11 -10.10
CA ALA A 145 11.34 2.78 -9.70
C ALA A 145 10.12 2.24 -10.45
N ILE A 146 10.25 1.96 -11.75
CA ILE A 146 9.19 1.31 -12.54
C ILE A 146 8.87 -0.08 -11.98
N LEU A 147 9.89 -0.91 -11.77
CA LEU A 147 9.71 -2.26 -11.20
C LEU A 147 9.09 -2.21 -9.81
N PHE A 148 9.52 -1.26 -8.98
CA PHE A 148 8.94 -1.00 -7.67
C PHE A 148 7.45 -0.65 -7.75
N GLY A 149 7.10 0.27 -8.65
CA GLY A 149 5.70 0.66 -8.88
C GLY A 149 4.83 -0.51 -9.31
N LEU A 150 5.29 -1.31 -10.28
CA LEU A 150 4.59 -2.51 -10.74
C LEU A 150 4.37 -3.51 -9.60
N ALA A 151 5.39 -3.72 -8.78
CA ALA A 151 5.33 -4.61 -7.63
C ALA A 151 4.31 -4.13 -6.58
N THR A 152 4.42 -2.86 -6.17
CA THR A 152 3.57 -2.29 -5.12
C THR A 152 2.12 -2.11 -5.55
N GLY A 153 1.86 -1.80 -6.83
CA GLY A 153 0.51 -1.76 -7.40
C GLY A 153 -0.17 -3.12 -7.38
N THR A 154 0.58 -4.18 -7.73
CA THR A 154 0.09 -5.56 -7.63
C THR A 154 -0.26 -5.93 -6.19
N VAL A 155 0.62 -5.65 -5.24
CA VAL A 155 0.39 -5.94 -3.81
C VAL A 155 -0.79 -5.13 -3.26
N PHE A 156 -0.95 -3.87 -3.70
CA PHE A 156 -2.08 -3.04 -3.32
C PHE A 156 -3.41 -3.65 -3.75
N SER A 157 -3.53 -4.00 -5.03
CA SER A 157 -4.73 -4.62 -5.59
C SER A 157 -5.08 -5.93 -4.88
N ARG A 158 -4.09 -6.80 -4.66
CA ARG A 158 -4.30 -8.08 -3.97
C ARG A 158 -4.69 -7.88 -2.49
N GLY A 159 -4.14 -6.86 -1.83
CA GLY A 159 -4.51 -6.52 -0.45
C GLY A 159 -5.99 -6.14 -0.32
N MET A 160 -6.50 -5.33 -1.24
CA MET A 160 -7.92 -4.97 -1.28
C MET A 160 -8.81 -6.16 -1.62
N ALA A 161 -8.40 -6.96 -2.61
CA ALA A 161 -9.15 -8.15 -3.01
C ALA A 161 -9.27 -9.18 -1.88
N LEU A 162 -8.22 -9.43 -1.10
CA LEU A 162 -8.25 -10.37 0.02
C LEU A 162 -9.26 -9.98 1.11
N MET A 163 -9.51 -8.69 1.36
CA MET A 163 -10.50 -8.25 2.33
C MET A 163 -11.94 -8.63 1.91
N VAL A 164 -12.17 -8.67 0.59
CA VAL A 164 -13.47 -9.07 0.03
C VAL A 164 -13.55 -10.60 -0.10
N GLU A 165 -12.51 -11.23 -0.63
CA GLU A 165 -12.44 -12.68 -0.89
C GLU A 165 -12.51 -13.53 0.40
N ARG A 166 -12.09 -12.97 1.55
CA ARG A 166 -12.05 -13.68 2.85
C ARG A 166 -13.24 -13.39 3.73
N ALA A 167 -14.12 -12.48 3.37
CA ALA A 167 -15.37 -12.20 4.05
C ALA A 167 -16.50 -13.05 3.46
N ARG A 168 -17.42 -13.51 4.32
CA ARG A 168 -18.62 -14.26 3.90
C ARG A 168 -19.73 -13.33 3.42
N THR A 169 -19.79 -12.14 4.00
CA THR A 169 -20.82 -11.14 3.73
C THR A 169 -20.19 -9.77 3.43
N PRO A 170 -20.90 -8.87 2.73
CA PRO A 170 -20.44 -7.51 2.51
C PRO A 170 -20.16 -6.75 3.83
N SER A 171 -21.00 -6.97 4.86
CA SER A 171 -20.83 -6.37 6.18
C SER A 171 -19.53 -6.84 6.86
N GLU A 172 -19.20 -8.12 6.76
CA GLU A 172 -17.96 -8.70 7.28
C GLU A 172 -16.74 -8.14 6.53
N SER A 173 -16.83 -7.95 5.21
CA SER A 173 -15.79 -7.31 4.40
C SER A 173 -15.52 -5.87 4.85
N ILE A 174 -16.56 -5.07 5.12
CA ILE A 174 -16.43 -3.71 5.63
C ILE A 174 -15.71 -3.71 6.99
N ARG A 175 -16.12 -4.59 7.91
CA ARG A 175 -15.50 -4.71 9.23
C ARG A 175 -14.05 -5.18 9.15
N LEU A 176 -13.74 -6.17 8.29
CA LEU A 176 -12.36 -6.63 8.05
C LEU A 176 -11.49 -5.53 7.43
N SER A 177 -12.04 -4.77 6.49
CA SER A 177 -11.36 -3.61 5.89
C SER A 177 -11.07 -2.54 6.93
N GLY A 178 -12.04 -2.20 7.76
CA GLY A 178 -11.86 -1.24 8.87
C GLY A 178 -10.78 -1.68 9.85
N MET A 179 -10.79 -2.94 10.27
CA MET A 179 -9.76 -3.53 11.15
C MET A 179 -8.38 -3.47 10.50
N SER A 180 -8.26 -3.99 9.29
CA SER A 180 -6.97 -4.11 8.59
C SER A 180 -6.37 -2.74 8.25
N GLN A 181 -7.19 -1.81 7.76
CA GLN A 181 -6.73 -0.47 7.42
C GLN A 181 -6.46 0.38 8.66
N GLY A 182 -7.33 0.32 9.66
CA GLY A 182 -7.14 1.03 10.92
C GLY A 182 -5.81 0.65 11.61
N ILE A 183 -5.59 -0.65 11.81
CA ILE A 183 -4.34 -1.16 12.40
C ILE A 183 -3.15 -0.86 11.48
N GLY A 184 -3.30 -1.12 10.17
CA GLY A 184 -2.24 -0.96 9.18
C GLY A 184 -1.72 0.47 9.09
N PHE A 185 -2.61 1.45 8.95
CA PHE A 185 -2.22 2.86 8.87
C PHE A 185 -1.65 3.39 10.19
N THR A 186 -2.28 3.06 11.32
CA THR A 186 -1.81 3.51 12.64
C THR A 186 -0.41 2.96 12.94
N MET A 187 -0.20 1.66 12.77
CA MET A 187 1.11 1.05 13.00
C MET A 187 2.15 1.50 11.98
N GLY A 188 1.78 1.65 10.70
CA GLY A 188 2.66 2.17 9.67
C GLY A 188 3.16 3.57 9.98
N ALA A 189 2.29 4.46 10.45
CA ALA A 189 2.66 5.82 10.86
C ALA A 189 3.58 5.80 12.09
N LEU A 190 3.23 5.04 13.13
CA LEU A 190 4.05 4.93 14.35
C LEU A 190 5.45 4.38 14.06
N LEU A 191 5.54 3.33 13.24
CA LEU A 191 6.82 2.74 12.87
C LEU A 191 7.68 3.72 12.06
N SER A 192 7.08 4.50 11.16
CA SER A 192 7.81 5.54 10.42
C SER A 192 8.37 6.62 11.35
N LEU A 193 7.59 7.05 12.35
CA LEU A 193 8.05 8.02 13.35
C LEU A 193 9.18 7.47 14.22
N LEU A 194 9.04 6.25 14.72
CA LEU A 194 10.07 5.61 15.54
C LEU A 194 11.37 5.45 14.75
N PHE A 195 11.28 5.06 13.50
CA PHE A 195 12.46 4.87 12.67
C PHE A 195 13.20 6.18 12.36
N THR A 196 12.46 7.31 12.29
CA THR A 196 13.06 8.65 12.15
C THR A 196 14.11 8.91 13.22
N SER A 197 13.84 8.49 14.45
CA SER A 197 14.75 8.68 15.58
C SER A 197 16.07 7.87 15.47
N PHE A 198 16.04 6.76 14.75
CA PHE A 198 17.21 5.89 14.55
C PHE A 198 18.06 6.28 13.34
N LEU A 199 17.47 6.82 12.28
CA LEU A 199 18.19 7.16 11.05
C LEU A 199 19.02 8.44 11.12
N HIS A 200 18.75 9.32 12.07
CA HIS A 200 19.51 10.57 12.25
C HIS A 200 21.01 10.36 12.59
N GLN A 201 21.43 9.12 12.86
CA GLN A 201 22.76 8.83 13.39
C GLN A 201 23.77 8.24 12.39
N GLY A 202 23.44 8.04 11.12
CA GLY A 202 24.44 7.46 10.21
C GLY A 202 24.04 7.41 8.74
N GLY A 203 24.97 7.81 7.87
CA GLY A 203 24.83 7.88 6.41
C GLY A 203 24.72 6.54 5.67
N SER A 204 24.38 5.43 6.34
CA SER A 204 24.23 4.12 5.70
C SER A 204 22.77 3.82 5.33
N PHE A 205 22.55 3.35 4.11
CA PHE A 205 21.23 2.92 3.64
C PHE A 205 20.86 1.51 4.15
N LEU A 206 21.80 0.80 4.74
CA LEU A 206 21.63 -0.60 5.14
C LEU A 206 20.49 -0.80 6.15
N PRO A 207 20.38 -0.02 7.25
CA PRO A 207 19.28 -0.20 8.22
C PRO A 207 17.91 -0.02 7.56
N PHE A 208 17.79 0.95 6.65
CA PHE A 208 16.57 1.16 5.89
C PHE A 208 16.21 -0.06 5.02
N CYS A 209 17.17 -0.56 4.25
CA CYS A 209 16.96 -1.72 3.39
C CYS A 209 16.59 -2.98 4.19
N LEU A 210 17.20 -3.19 5.35
CA LEU A 210 16.88 -4.32 6.22
C LEU A 210 15.45 -4.22 6.77
N VAL A 211 15.03 -3.07 7.27
CA VAL A 211 13.66 -2.86 7.76
C VAL A 211 12.65 -2.99 6.62
N TYR A 212 12.95 -2.43 5.45
CA TYR A 212 12.10 -2.57 4.29
C TYR A 212 11.95 -4.04 3.87
N THR A 213 13.07 -4.78 3.83
CA THR A 213 13.06 -6.21 3.52
C THR A 213 12.28 -7.01 4.55
N PHE A 214 12.39 -6.67 5.83
CA PHE A 214 11.59 -7.29 6.89
C PHE A 214 10.08 -7.13 6.62
N PHE A 215 9.61 -5.94 6.26
CA PHE A 215 8.20 -5.75 5.86
C PHE A 215 7.84 -6.57 4.62
N CYS A 216 8.71 -6.66 3.64
CA CYS A 216 8.46 -7.48 2.45
C CYS A 216 8.36 -8.96 2.81
N VAL A 217 9.25 -9.50 3.63
CA VAL A 217 9.21 -10.90 4.07
C VAL A 217 7.94 -11.18 4.90
N LEU A 218 7.61 -10.29 5.83
CA LEU A 218 6.37 -10.39 6.61
C LEU A 218 5.14 -10.40 5.69
N GLY A 219 5.15 -9.55 4.65
CA GLY A 219 4.11 -9.49 3.63
C GLY A 219 4.05 -10.75 2.75
N MET A 220 5.19 -11.34 2.39
CA MET A 220 5.24 -12.62 1.65
C MET A 220 4.58 -13.74 2.45
N VAL A 221 4.96 -13.88 3.71
CA VAL A 221 4.45 -14.95 4.58
C VAL A 221 2.97 -14.77 4.87
N SER A 222 2.58 -13.60 5.38
CA SER A 222 1.19 -13.31 5.76
C SER A 222 0.27 -13.26 4.55
N GLY A 223 0.72 -12.70 3.43
CA GLY A 223 -0.04 -12.66 2.17
C GLY A 223 -0.28 -14.05 1.58
N ARG A 224 0.73 -14.91 1.59
CA ARG A 224 0.56 -16.31 1.15
C ARG A 224 -0.39 -17.09 2.07
N MET A 225 -0.31 -16.86 3.39
CA MET A 225 -1.24 -17.48 4.35
C MET A 225 -2.67 -16.97 4.16
N SER A 226 -2.84 -15.67 3.92
CA SER A 226 -4.14 -15.05 3.66
C SER A 226 -4.78 -15.53 2.36
N ALA A 227 -3.98 -15.84 1.34
CA ALA A 227 -4.44 -16.32 0.05
C ALA A 227 -4.91 -17.79 0.07
N ARG A 228 -4.65 -18.56 1.15
CA ARG A 228 -5.18 -19.93 1.29
C ARG A 228 -6.70 -19.90 1.49
N PRO A 229 -7.45 -20.88 0.98
CA PRO A 229 -8.89 -20.96 1.17
C PRO A 229 -9.31 -20.87 2.64
N GLY A 230 -10.46 -20.28 2.90
CA GLY A 230 -11.04 -20.09 4.22
C GLY A 230 -11.54 -18.66 4.44
N TYR A 231 -12.59 -18.53 5.25
CA TYR A 231 -13.19 -17.26 5.61
C TYR A 231 -12.77 -16.83 7.03
N VAL A 232 -12.95 -15.54 7.32
CA VAL A 232 -12.73 -14.95 8.66
C VAL A 232 -13.82 -15.32 9.64
#